data_32f9d06eda0009ec8b10aad5f422246c
#
_entry.id   32f9d06eda0009ec8b10aad5f422246c
#
_cell.length_a   1.000
_cell.length_b   1.000
_cell.length_c   1.000
_cell.angle_alpha   90.00
_cell.angle_beta   90.00
_cell.angle_gamma   90.00
#
_symmetry.space_group_name_H-M   'P 1'
#
loop_
_entity.id
_entity.type
_entity.pdbx_description
1 polymer ?
#
loop_
_entity_poly.entity_id
_entity_poly.type
_entity_poly.pdbx_seq_one_letter_code
_entity_poly.pdbx_strand_id
1 'polypeptide(L)'
;MADKAHDDAPPVDAKPMRISWTAIAPIAVAIVVALIPAPAGLPQHAWYFFAIFVGVIVGLMFEPLPGGAIGLIGVALVMVLHEYVFYSPEQLAKAGFNSARAVLSWGLSGFANTTVWLIFGAFMFALGYEKTGLGRRIALLLVKAMGRKTLTLGYAVTIADLLLAPFTPSNTARSGGTIYPVIRNLPPLYQSRPNDPSMRRMGSYLMWVALAATCVTSSMFLTALAPNLLAVELVRKTAQVEFTWTQWFIAFAPVGILLLALVPLLTYWLYPPQVKEGAEVPAWAAGELQKMGPLSTREITLGVLVLIALSLWIFGGDVMEATTAAIVVISLMLVLRVVTWDDITANKAAWNTLAWFATLVALADGLTRVGFVKWFAEAMGAQLGGVSPMVAIAALMLINFFGHYLFASVTAHVTALIPVLMAVGSTIPGVNMVTLALALCLQLGIMGVITPFATGPSPVYYGSGYLPAADYWRLGAIFGVIFFLAFLVIGVPWMLMIR
;
A
#
# COMPACT_ATOMS: atom_id res chain seq x y z
N MET A 1 4.72 -49.19 29.63
CA MET A 1 4.80 -48.02 30.50
C MET A 1 5.55 -46.95 29.74
N ALA A 2 4.83 -46.07 29.09
CA ALA A 2 5.40 -44.93 28.39
C ALA A 2 4.79 -43.67 29.03
N ASP A 3 5.67 -42.95 29.66
CA ASP A 3 5.37 -41.75 30.45
C ASP A 3 5.00 -40.62 29.51
N LYS A 4 3.78 -40.09 29.63
CA LYS A 4 3.33 -38.89 28.91
C LYS A 4 3.85 -37.68 29.68
N ALA A 5 4.93 -37.09 29.19
CA ALA A 5 5.30 -35.74 29.60
C ALA A 5 4.20 -34.78 29.12
N HIS A 6 3.39 -34.28 30.04
CA HIS A 6 2.54 -33.12 29.83
C HIS A 6 3.46 -31.88 29.62
N ASP A 7 3.38 -31.30 28.45
CA ASP A 7 4.01 -30.03 28.10
C ASP A 7 3.18 -28.91 28.78
N ASP A 8 3.51 -28.59 30.03
CA ASP A 8 2.98 -27.43 30.74
C ASP A 8 3.63 -26.16 30.18
N ALA A 9 3.04 -25.64 29.09
CA ALA A 9 3.33 -24.30 28.67
C ALA A 9 2.95 -23.33 29.80
N PRO A 10 3.84 -22.42 30.23
CA PRO A 10 3.53 -21.48 31.29
C PRO A 10 2.30 -20.62 30.90
N PRO A 11 1.41 -20.29 31.87
CA PRO A 11 0.26 -19.46 31.59
C PRO A 11 0.73 -18.12 30.98
N VAL A 12 0.16 -17.77 29.84
CA VAL A 12 0.36 -16.45 29.23
C VAL A 12 -0.15 -15.43 30.25
N ASP A 13 0.76 -14.76 30.94
CA ASP A 13 0.45 -13.64 31.80
C ASP A 13 -0.25 -12.57 30.95
N ALA A 14 -1.58 -12.62 30.96
CA ALA A 14 -2.42 -11.59 30.39
C ALA A 14 -2.22 -10.34 31.25
N LYS A 15 -1.26 -9.48 30.87
CA LYS A 15 -1.15 -8.15 31.46
C LYS A 15 -2.53 -7.51 31.44
N PRO A 16 -3.01 -6.95 32.54
CA PRO A 16 -4.32 -6.31 32.56
C PRO A 16 -4.38 -5.28 31.45
N MET A 17 -5.44 -5.37 30.63
CA MET A 17 -5.65 -4.50 29.47
C MET A 17 -5.79 -3.07 29.98
N ARG A 18 -4.69 -2.30 29.99
CA ARG A 18 -4.76 -0.86 30.22
C ARG A 18 -5.41 -0.27 28.97
N ILE A 19 -6.67 0.14 29.12
CA ILE A 19 -7.39 0.85 28.05
C ILE A 19 -6.58 2.11 27.74
N SER A 20 -5.87 2.08 26.62
CA SER A 20 -5.09 3.23 26.15
C SER A 20 -6.04 4.26 25.55
N TRP A 21 -5.67 5.54 25.59
CA TRP A 21 -6.42 6.60 24.91
C TRP A 21 -6.60 6.31 23.42
N THR A 22 -5.66 5.60 22.78
CA THR A 22 -5.72 5.17 21.39
C THR A 22 -6.86 4.20 21.12
N ALA A 23 -7.29 3.40 22.10
CA ALA A 23 -8.46 2.54 22.00
C ALA A 23 -9.78 3.30 22.26
N ILE A 24 -9.74 4.35 23.07
CA ILE A 24 -10.92 5.18 23.39
C ILE A 24 -11.24 6.13 22.23
N ALA A 25 -10.24 6.72 21.60
CA ALA A 25 -10.41 7.75 20.57
C ALA A 25 -11.33 7.33 19.39
N PRO A 26 -11.20 6.14 18.79
CA PRO A 26 -12.11 5.70 17.74
C PRO A 26 -13.58 5.66 18.16
N ILE A 27 -13.82 5.14 19.37
CA ILE A 27 -15.16 5.01 19.95
C ILE A 27 -15.73 6.41 20.27
N ALA A 28 -14.93 7.25 20.90
CA ALA A 28 -15.33 8.60 21.26
C ALA A 28 -15.68 9.44 20.03
N VAL A 29 -14.86 9.37 18.97
CA VAL A 29 -15.12 10.09 17.72
C VAL A 29 -16.39 9.56 17.05
N ALA A 30 -16.60 8.24 16.98
CA ALA A 30 -17.84 7.67 16.44
C ALA A 30 -19.08 8.16 17.20
N ILE A 31 -19.04 8.16 18.53
CA ILE A 31 -20.14 8.67 19.38
C ILE A 31 -20.36 10.15 19.16
N VAL A 32 -19.30 10.97 19.16
CA VAL A 32 -19.41 12.41 18.93
C VAL A 32 -20.04 12.72 17.60
N VAL A 33 -19.62 12.05 16.51
CA VAL A 33 -20.19 12.21 15.17
C VAL A 33 -21.68 11.78 15.16
N ALA A 34 -22.01 10.67 15.82
CA ALA A 34 -23.39 10.17 15.90
C ALA A 34 -24.33 11.12 16.68
N LEU A 35 -23.80 11.85 17.68
CA LEU A 35 -24.57 12.81 18.47
C LEU A 35 -24.82 14.14 17.74
N ILE A 36 -24.05 14.45 16.71
CA ILE A 36 -24.28 15.62 15.86
C ILE A 36 -25.53 15.33 15.00
N PRO A 37 -26.49 16.26 14.87
CA PRO A 37 -27.63 16.09 13.97
C PRO A 37 -27.20 15.80 12.55
N ALA A 38 -27.90 14.88 11.86
CA ALA A 38 -27.63 14.60 10.47
C ALA A 38 -27.76 15.90 9.63
N PRO A 39 -26.80 16.16 8.72
CA PRO A 39 -26.90 17.31 7.83
C PRO A 39 -28.17 17.28 6.97
N ALA A 40 -28.63 18.47 6.56
CA ALA A 40 -29.83 18.59 5.74
C ALA A 40 -29.71 17.75 4.45
N GLY A 41 -30.75 16.99 4.14
CA GLY A 41 -30.82 16.13 2.97
C GLY A 41 -30.18 14.73 3.15
N LEU A 42 -29.51 14.46 4.28
CA LEU A 42 -28.96 13.13 4.57
C LEU A 42 -29.86 12.38 5.55
N PRO A 43 -30.32 11.14 5.23
CA PRO A 43 -31.08 10.32 6.16
C PRO A 43 -30.28 9.97 7.43
N GLN A 44 -30.97 9.90 8.58
CA GLN A 44 -30.33 9.66 9.89
C GLN A 44 -29.55 8.34 9.93
N HIS A 45 -30.07 7.27 9.33
CA HIS A 45 -29.36 5.97 9.28
C HIS A 45 -28.03 6.07 8.52
N ALA A 46 -27.97 6.84 7.44
CA ALA A 46 -26.76 7.09 6.67
C ALA A 46 -25.72 7.87 7.48
N TRP A 47 -26.16 8.83 8.30
CA TRP A 47 -25.29 9.56 9.22
C TRP A 47 -24.71 8.68 10.31
N TYR A 48 -25.51 7.79 10.90
CA TYR A 48 -25.02 6.82 11.88
C TYR A 48 -24.04 5.81 11.27
N PHE A 49 -24.30 5.36 10.04
CA PHE A 49 -23.34 4.54 9.31
C PHE A 49 -22.01 5.27 9.13
N PHE A 50 -22.07 6.53 8.70
CA PHE A 50 -20.88 7.37 8.55
C PHE A 50 -20.13 7.56 9.87
N ALA A 51 -20.81 7.71 10.99
CA ALA A 51 -20.19 7.78 12.31
C ALA A 51 -19.37 6.52 12.65
N ILE A 52 -19.93 5.32 12.37
CA ILE A 52 -19.19 4.05 12.54
C ILE A 52 -17.98 4.03 11.59
N PHE A 53 -18.16 4.42 10.32
CA PHE A 53 -17.08 4.46 9.33
C PHE A 53 -15.93 5.37 9.79
N VAL A 54 -16.23 6.59 10.27
CA VAL A 54 -15.22 7.51 10.81
C VAL A 54 -14.50 6.90 12.02
N GLY A 55 -15.23 6.21 12.91
CA GLY A 55 -14.64 5.48 14.03
C GLY A 55 -13.64 4.42 13.56
N VAL A 56 -13.97 3.66 12.52
CA VAL A 56 -13.06 2.67 11.92
C VAL A 56 -11.82 3.35 11.34
N ILE A 57 -11.97 4.48 10.61
CA ILE A 57 -10.83 5.24 10.07
C ILE A 57 -9.90 5.72 11.19
N VAL A 58 -10.46 6.31 12.25
CA VAL A 58 -9.68 6.75 13.42
C VAL A 58 -9.00 5.54 14.09
N GLY A 59 -9.67 4.39 14.16
CA GLY A 59 -9.08 3.15 14.64
C GLY A 59 -7.87 2.71 13.80
N LEU A 60 -7.97 2.79 12.48
CA LEU A 60 -6.85 2.49 11.58
C LEU A 60 -5.71 3.52 11.66
N MET A 61 -5.99 4.76 12.06
CA MET A 61 -4.95 5.78 12.25
C MET A 61 -4.15 5.55 13.54
N PHE A 62 -4.83 5.16 14.63
CA PHE A 62 -4.20 4.97 15.93
C PHE A 62 -3.76 3.52 16.22
N GLU A 63 -4.22 2.57 15.42
CA GLU A 63 -3.90 1.14 15.47
C GLU A 63 -3.90 0.52 16.89
N PRO A 64 -4.97 0.72 17.69
CA PRO A 64 -5.07 0.07 19.00
C PRO A 64 -5.16 -1.46 18.89
N LEU A 65 -5.62 -1.94 17.74
CA LEU A 65 -5.72 -3.34 17.33
C LEU A 65 -5.20 -3.48 15.89
N PRO A 66 -4.83 -4.68 15.45
CA PRO A 66 -4.53 -4.93 14.04
C PRO A 66 -5.68 -4.50 13.12
N GLY A 67 -5.36 -3.93 11.95
CA GLY A 67 -6.35 -3.37 11.02
C GLY A 67 -7.49 -4.33 10.67
N GLY A 68 -7.20 -5.63 10.52
CA GLY A 68 -8.22 -6.67 10.30
C GLY A 68 -9.24 -6.78 11.42
N ALA A 69 -8.81 -6.65 12.69
CA ALA A 69 -9.70 -6.67 13.84
C ALA A 69 -10.58 -5.40 13.89
N ILE A 70 -9.99 -4.23 13.60
CA ILE A 70 -10.73 -2.95 13.57
C ILE A 70 -11.82 -3.00 12.50
N GLY A 71 -11.48 -3.43 11.28
CA GLY A 71 -12.45 -3.57 10.20
C GLY A 71 -13.57 -4.56 10.52
N LEU A 72 -13.23 -5.71 11.13
CA LEU A 72 -14.20 -6.73 11.53
C LEU A 72 -15.17 -6.19 12.61
N ILE A 73 -14.66 -5.45 13.60
CA ILE A 73 -15.49 -4.79 14.62
C ILE A 73 -16.45 -3.80 13.96
N GLY A 74 -15.96 -2.97 13.01
CA GLY A 74 -16.82 -2.02 12.30
C GLY A 74 -17.96 -2.71 11.54
N VAL A 75 -17.65 -3.75 10.76
CA VAL A 75 -18.66 -4.54 10.04
C VAL A 75 -19.63 -5.23 11.02
N ALA A 76 -19.14 -5.80 12.12
CA ALA A 76 -19.97 -6.43 13.13
C ALA A 76 -20.93 -5.43 13.77
N LEU A 77 -20.48 -4.22 14.10
CA LEU A 77 -21.34 -3.15 14.62
C LEU A 77 -22.45 -2.77 13.63
N VAL A 78 -22.13 -2.64 12.34
CA VAL A 78 -23.16 -2.39 11.32
C VAL A 78 -24.13 -3.55 11.23
N MET A 79 -23.67 -4.80 11.27
CA MET A 79 -24.55 -5.99 11.25
C MET A 79 -25.51 -6.04 12.44
N VAL A 80 -25.04 -5.70 13.64
CA VAL A 80 -25.87 -5.68 14.85
C VAL A 80 -26.86 -4.51 14.85
N LEU A 81 -26.41 -3.34 14.40
CA LEU A 81 -27.21 -2.10 14.43
C LEU A 81 -27.91 -1.81 13.09
N HIS A 82 -28.01 -2.79 12.19
CA HIS A 82 -28.40 -2.58 10.79
C HIS A 82 -29.75 -1.87 10.59
N GLU A 83 -30.71 -2.06 11.47
CA GLU A 83 -32.01 -1.39 11.42
C GLU A 83 -31.91 0.13 11.64
N TYR A 84 -30.88 0.58 12.37
CA TYR A 84 -30.66 1.98 12.71
C TYR A 84 -29.62 2.65 11.83
N VAL A 85 -28.65 1.88 11.28
CA VAL A 85 -27.47 2.46 10.62
C VAL A 85 -27.37 2.10 9.13
N PHE A 86 -28.13 1.12 8.63
CA PHE A 86 -27.91 0.61 7.27
C PHE A 86 -29.15 0.63 6.39
N TYR A 87 -30.30 0.29 6.93
CA TYR A 87 -31.56 0.27 6.16
C TYR A 87 -32.45 1.45 6.49
N SER A 88 -33.13 1.97 5.44
CA SER A 88 -34.20 2.97 5.65
C SER A 88 -35.47 2.29 6.22
N PRO A 89 -36.35 3.06 6.89
CA PRO A 89 -37.65 2.55 7.35
C PRO A 89 -38.48 1.91 6.23
N GLU A 90 -38.43 2.48 5.00
CA GLU A 90 -39.16 1.96 3.84
C GLU A 90 -38.58 0.59 3.39
N GLN A 91 -37.31 0.39 3.50
CA GLN A 91 -36.66 -0.90 3.18
C GLN A 91 -37.06 -1.97 4.20
N LEU A 92 -37.05 -1.61 5.49
CA LEU A 92 -37.46 -2.51 6.57
C LEU A 92 -38.94 -2.89 6.51
N ALA A 93 -39.81 -1.99 6.04
CA ALA A 93 -41.25 -2.22 5.90
C ALA A 93 -41.62 -3.10 4.70
N LYS A 94 -40.70 -3.45 3.81
CA LYS A 94 -41.00 -4.30 2.66
C LYS A 94 -41.37 -5.71 3.07
N ALA A 95 -42.52 -6.20 2.63
CA ALA A 95 -42.99 -7.54 2.91
C ALA A 95 -41.98 -8.59 2.43
N GLY A 96 -41.62 -9.53 3.30
CA GLY A 96 -40.66 -10.60 3.00
C GLY A 96 -39.18 -10.18 3.02
N PHE A 97 -38.84 -8.94 3.35
CA PHE A 97 -37.45 -8.51 3.47
C PHE A 97 -36.83 -9.01 4.79
N ASN A 98 -35.82 -9.85 4.69
CA ASN A 98 -35.03 -10.32 5.83
C ASN A 98 -33.76 -9.49 5.98
N SER A 99 -33.85 -8.41 6.75
CA SER A 99 -32.75 -7.44 6.95
C SER A 99 -31.52 -8.08 7.58
N ALA A 100 -31.68 -9.00 8.54
CA ALA A 100 -30.58 -9.70 9.20
C ALA A 100 -29.77 -10.56 8.22
N ARG A 101 -30.46 -11.31 7.33
CA ARG A 101 -29.79 -12.10 6.29
C ARG A 101 -29.13 -11.21 5.25
N ALA A 102 -29.77 -10.14 4.84
CA ALA A 102 -29.26 -9.22 3.85
C ALA A 102 -28.01 -8.49 4.35
N VAL A 103 -28.01 -8.01 5.60
CA VAL A 103 -26.83 -7.34 6.17
C VAL A 103 -25.67 -8.31 6.40
N LEU A 104 -25.93 -9.56 6.79
CA LEU A 104 -24.91 -10.60 6.89
C LEU A 104 -24.24 -10.84 5.53
N SER A 105 -25.03 -11.01 4.47
CA SER A 105 -24.52 -11.17 3.10
C SER A 105 -23.68 -9.97 2.67
N TRP A 106 -24.11 -8.74 3.00
CA TRP A 106 -23.32 -7.54 2.75
C TRP A 106 -22.03 -7.52 3.55
N GLY A 107 -22.06 -7.76 4.85
CA GLY A 107 -20.86 -7.71 5.71
C GLY A 107 -19.78 -8.71 5.31
N LEU A 108 -20.17 -9.85 4.72
CA LEU A 108 -19.26 -10.86 4.21
C LEU A 108 -18.88 -10.67 2.73
N SER A 109 -19.53 -9.75 2.00
CA SER A 109 -19.35 -9.58 0.56
C SER A 109 -17.90 -9.22 0.17
N GLY A 110 -17.19 -8.50 1.04
CA GLY A 110 -15.79 -8.16 0.80
C GLY A 110 -14.87 -9.39 0.71
N PHE A 111 -15.19 -10.49 1.41
CA PHE A 111 -14.39 -11.74 1.34
C PHE A 111 -14.57 -12.48 0.01
N ALA A 112 -15.63 -12.21 -0.73
CA ALA A 112 -15.85 -12.71 -2.09
C ALA A 112 -15.32 -11.76 -3.18
N ASN A 113 -14.72 -10.63 -2.79
CA ASN A 113 -14.21 -9.64 -3.74
C ASN A 113 -12.93 -10.13 -4.42
N THR A 114 -12.87 -10.03 -5.75
CA THR A 114 -11.74 -10.53 -6.57
C THR A 114 -10.44 -9.79 -6.26
N THR A 115 -10.49 -8.47 -6.03
CA THR A 115 -9.31 -7.65 -5.72
C THR A 115 -8.68 -8.06 -4.38
N VAL A 116 -9.50 -8.45 -3.39
CA VAL A 116 -9.02 -8.96 -2.09
C VAL A 116 -8.19 -10.24 -2.29
N TRP A 117 -8.65 -11.14 -3.13
CA TRP A 117 -7.92 -12.37 -3.46
C TRP A 117 -6.69 -12.13 -4.34
N LEU A 118 -6.71 -11.12 -5.21
CA LEU A 118 -5.53 -10.70 -5.97
C LEU A 118 -4.40 -10.25 -5.04
N ILE A 119 -4.73 -9.46 -4.00
CA ILE A 119 -3.75 -9.03 -3.00
C ILE A 119 -3.20 -10.24 -2.23
N PHE A 120 -4.09 -11.12 -1.78
CA PHE A 120 -3.67 -12.34 -1.10
C PHE A 120 -2.70 -13.14 -1.98
N GLY A 121 -3.01 -13.28 -3.28
CA GLY A 121 -2.15 -13.92 -4.26
C GLY A 121 -0.77 -13.26 -4.36
N ALA A 122 -0.73 -11.95 -4.42
CA ALA A 122 0.53 -11.22 -4.48
C ALA A 122 1.38 -11.40 -3.20
N PHE A 123 0.77 -11.54 -2.01
CA PHE A 123 1.49 -11.94 -0.78
C PHE A 123 2.10 -13.35 -0.89
N MET A 124 1.46 -14.25 -1.63
CA MET A 124 2.02 -15.59 -1.86
C MET A 124 3.24 -15.55 -2.78
N PHE A 125 3.27 -14.67 -3.77
CA PHE A 125 4.50 -14.44 -4.55
C PHE A 125 5.63 -13.91 -3.68
N ALA A 126 5.36 -12.93 -2.82
CA ALA A 126 6.33 -12.41 -1.86
C ALA A 126 6.87 -13.52 -0.94
N LEU A 127 6.01 -14.41 -0.45
CA LEU A 127 6.39 -15.58 0.32
C LEU A 127 7.31 -16.51 -0.49
N GLY A 128 7.03 -16.72 -1.78
CA GLY A 128 7.90 -17.47 -2.69
C GLY A 128 9.30 -16.86 -2.79
N TYR A 129 9.41 -15.55 -2.93
CA TYR A 129 10.71 -14.85 -2.92
C TYR A 129 11.47 -15.03 -1.61
N GLU A 130 10.78 -14.96 -0.48
CA GLU A 130 11.37 -15.18 0.84
C GLU A 130 11.87 -16.61 1.00
N LYS A 131 11.05 -17.60 0.69
CA LYS A 131 11.36 -19.03 0.85
C LYS A 131 12.44 -19.55 -0.08
N THR A 132 12.54 -19.01 -1.29
CA THR A 132 13.56 -19.42 -2.26
C THR A 132 14.86 -18.64 -2.11
N GLY A 133 14.81 -17.42 -1.56
CA GLY A 133 15.95 -16.50 -1.53
C GLY A 133 16.22 -15.77 -2.85
N LEU A 134 15.37 -15.95 -3.87
CA LEU A 134 15.55 -15.35 -5.21
C LEU A 134 15.67 -13.82 -5.14
N GLY A 135 14.85 -13.15 -4.32
CA GLY A 135 14.91 -11.70 -4.15
C GLY A 135 16.28 -11.22 -3.63
N ARG A 136 16.82 -11.91 -2.62
CA ARG A 136 18.15 -11.61 -2.08
C ARG A 136 19.25 -11.82 -3.14
N ARG A 137 19.15 -12.89 -3.93
CA ARG A 137 20.10 -13.18 -5.01
C ARG A 137 20.08 -12.09 -6.09
N ILE A 138 18.91 -11.63 -6.52
CA ILE A 138 18.76 -10.53 -7.48
C ILE A 138 19.46 -9.26 -6.94
N ALA A 139 19.19 -8.87 -5.69
CA ALA A 139 19.83 -7.72 -5.07
C ALA A 139 21.37 -7.86 -5.02
N LEU A 140 21.88 -9.02 -4.61
CA LEU A 140 23.33 -9.27 -4.54
C LEU A 140 23.99 -9.28 -5.92
N LEU A 141 23.35 -9.83 -6.96
CA LEU A 141 23.86 -9.79 -8.33
C LEU A 141 24.01 -8.36 -8.84
N LEU A 142 23.03 -7.52 -8.59
CA LEU A 142 23.07 -6.10 -8.99
C LEU A 142 24.13 -5.33 -8.17
N VAL A 143 24.20 -5.55 -6.86
CA VAL A 143 25.24 -4.96 -6.01
C VAL A 143 26.64 -5.40 -6.46
N LYS A 144 26.85 -6.67 -6.80
CA LYS A 144 28.12 -7.16 -7.35
C LYS A 144 28.48 -6.47 -8.68
N ALA A 145 27.51 -6.34 -9.58
CA ALA A 145 27.73 -5.79 -10.92
C ALA A 145 27.97 -4.27 -10.91
N MET A 146 27.23 -3.54 -10.05
CA MET A 146 27.18 -2.07 -10.10
C MET A 146 27.74 -1.40 -8.83
N GLY A 147 28.18 -2.17 -7.82
CA GLY A 147 28.56 -1.68 -6.49
C GLY A 147 29.91 -0.95 -6.42
N ARG A 148 30.70 -0.86 -7.50
CA ARG A 148 32.03 -0.24 -7.48
C ARG A 148 32.00 1.28 -7.23
N LYS A 149 31.00 1.99 -7.78
CA LYS A 149 30.77 3.40 -7.53
C LYS A 149 29.51 3.58 -6.70
N THR A 150 29.53 4.50 -5.73
CA THR A 150 28.39 4.74 -4.87
C THR A 150 27.14 5.17 -5.65
N LEU A 151 27.30 5.97 -6.70
CA LEU A 151 26.18 6.36 -7.58
C LEU A 151 25.59 5.13 -8.28
N THR A 152 26.40 4.28 -8.89
CA THR A 152 25.90 3.08 -9.58
C THR A 152 25.36 2.04 -8.60
N LEU A 153 25.86 2.00 -7.36
CA LEU A 153 25.27 1.22 -6.28
C LEU A 153 23.84 1.70 -5.93
N GLY A 154 23.62 3.01 -5.93
CA GLY A 154 22.26 3.57 -5.79
C GLY A 154 21.33 3.08 -6.89
N TYR A 155 21.79 3.03 -8.15
CA TYR A 155 21.02 2.44 -9.25
C TYR A 155 20.83 0.93 -9.09
N ALA A 156 21.82 0.20 -8.59
CA ALA A 156 21.66 -1.24 -8.31
C ALA A 156 20.52 -1.52 -7.34
N VAL A 157 20.44 -0.73 -6.27
CA VAL A 157 19.36 -0.82 -5.28
C VAL A 157 18.01 -0.45 -5.89
N THR A 158 17.96 0.63 -6.66
CA THR A 158 16.75 1.08 -7.37
C THR A 158 16.23 0.02 -8.33
N ILE A 159 17.11 -0.59 -9.14
CA ILE A 159 16.74 -1.64 -10.10
C ILE A 159 16.32 -2.92 -9.35
N ALA A 160 16.98 -3.27 -8.24
CA ALA A 160 16.58 -4.43 -7.43
C ALA A 160 15.15 -4.27 -6.90
N ASP A 161 14.82 -3.09 -6.37
CA ASP A 161 13.45 -2.82 -5.89
C ASP A 161 12.44 -2.83 -7.05
N LEU A 162 12.80 -2.26 -8.22
CA LEU A 162 11.97 -2.24 -9.42
C LEU A 162 11.63 -3.65 -9.92
N LEU A 163 12.61 -4.56 -9.97
CA LEU A 163 12.39 -5.94 -10.42
C LEU A 163 11.51 -6.76 -9.47
N LEU A 164 11.54 -6.45 -8.17
CA LEU A 164 10.73 -7.13 -7.16
C LEU A 164 9.33 -6.51 -7.01
N ALA A 165 9.16 -5.26 -7.40
CA ALA A 165 7.94 -4.49 -7.13
C ALA A 165 6.66 -5.09 -7.70
N PRO A 166 6.58 -5.58 -8.96
CA PRO A 166 5.34 -6.12 -9.52
C PRO A 166 4.75 -7.29 -8.73
N PHE A 167 5.61 -8.02 -8.00
CA PHE A 167 5.29 -9.30 -7.37
C PHE A 167 5.24 -9.22 -5.83
N THR A 168 5.43 -8.03 -5.26
CA THR A 168 5.49 -7.87 -3.80
C THR A 168 4.59 -6.71 -3.37
N PRO A 169 3.34 -6.98 -2.96
CA PRO A 169 2.33 -5.96 -2.67
C PRO A 169 2.56 -5.23 -1.35
N SER A 170 3.57 -5.63 -0.61
CA SER A 170 4.03 -4.95 0.59
C SER A 170 5.41 -4.34 0.33
N ASN A 171 5.45 -3.02 0.19
CA ASN A 171 6.72 -2.31 0.09
C ASN A 171 7.57 -2.45 1.36
N THR A 172 6.95 -2.68 2.52
CA THR A 172 7.66 -3.03 3.77
C THR A 172 8.38 -4.37 3.64
N ALA A 173 7.72 -5.41 3.15
CA ALA A 173 8.33 -6.72 2.93
C ALA A 173 9.40 -6.67 1.82
N ARG A 174 9.12 -5.95 0.72
CA ARG A 174 10.06 -5.80 -0.40
C ARG A 174 11.29 -5.01 0.00
N SER A 175 11.10 -3.77 0.39
CA SER A 175 12.20 -2.85 0.67
C SER A 175 12.80 -3.09 2.05
N GLY A 176 11.97 -3.19 3.10
CA GLY A 176 12.44 -3.42 4.47
C GLY A 176 12.88 -4.87 4.73
N GLY A 177 12.19 -5.85 4.14
CA GLY A 177 12.45 -7.28 4.37
C GLY A 177 13.46 -7.92 3.41
N THR A 178 13.60 -7.42 2.18
CA THR A 178 14.50 -8.03 1.18
C THR A 178 15.68 -7.13 0.85
N ILE A 179 15.46 -5.86 0.54
CA ILE A 179 16.51 -4.93 0.12
C ILE A 179 17.35 -4.46 1.31
N TYR A 180 16.69 -3.96 2.36
CA TYR A 180 17.37 -3.43 3.55
C TYR A 180 18.34 -4.41 4.21
N PRO A 181 18.02 -5.71 4.42
CA PRO A 181 18.97 -6.69 4.97
C PRO A 181 20.26 -6.85 4.14
N VAL A 182 20.21 -6.60 2.83
CA VAL A 182 21.40 -6.59 1.97
C VAL A 182 22.16 -5.28 2.16
N ILE A 183 21.50 -4.14 1.98
CA ILE A 183 22.19 -2.85 1.92
C ILE A 183 22.71 -2.37 3.27
N ARG A 184 22.11 -2.78 4.40
CA ARG A 184 22.59 -2.41 5.75
C ARG A 184 24.01 -2.89 6.06
N ASN A 185 24.49 -3.92 5.34
CA ASN A 185 25.83 -4.48 5.52
C ASN A 185 26.91 -3.72 4.71
N LEU A 186 26.52 -2.81 3.80
CA LEU A 186 27.44 -2.13 2.90
C LEU A 186 28.12 -0.91 3.54
N PRO A 187 27.44 -0.03 4.30
CA PRO A 187 28.07 1.13 4.92
C PRO A 187 29.25 0.78 5.86
N PRO A 188 29.18 -0.27 6.70
CA PRO A 188 30.29 -0.65 7.56
C PRO A 188 31.59 -0.98 6.80
N LEU A 189 31.50 -1.49 5.56
CA LEU A 189 32.66 -1.77 4.72
C LEU A 189 33.51 -0.52 4.44
N TYR A 190 32.86 0.65 4.49
CA TYR A 190 33.50 1.96 4.31
C TYR A 190 33.55 2.76 5.62
N GLN A 191 33.49 2.07 6.78
CA GLN A 191 33.52 2.71 8.10
C GLN A 191 32.42 3.79 8.27
N SER A 192 31.31 3.63 7.59
CA SER A 192 30.11 4.46 7.76
C SER A 192 29.24 3.85 8.85
N ARG A 193 29.04 4.56 9.97
CA ARG A 193 28.34 4.06 11.16
C ARG A 193 27.04 4.81 11.40
N PRO A 194 25.98 4.16 11.92
CA PRO A 194 24.75 4.83 12.27
C PRO A 194 24.95 5.75 13.48
N ASN A 195 24.18 6.84 13.56
CA ASN A 195 24.21 7.85 14.62
C ASN A 195 25.62 8.44 14.89
N ASP A 196 26.45 8.53 13.87
CA ASP A 196 27.83 8.97 13.92
C ASP A 196 28.10 9.90 12.71
N PRO A 197 28.98 10.92 12.83
CA PRO A 197 29.32 11.80 11.69
C PRO A 197 29.75 11.05 10.43
N SER A 198 30.30 9.83 10.57
CA SER A 198 30.69 8.99 9.43
C SER A 198 29.50 8.42 8.63
N MET A 199 28.25 8.55 9.11
CA MET A 199 27.07 8.10 8.36
C MET A 199 26.99 8.71 6.97
N ARG A 200 27.55 9.92 6.77
CA ARG A 200 27.63 10.62 5.48
C ARG A 200 28.64 10.01 4.51
N ARG A 201 29.50 9.09 4.96
CA ARG A 201 30.47 8.44 4.07
C ARG A 201 29.74 7.67 2.96
N MET A 202 28.71 6.86 3.30
CA MET A 202 27.90 6.12 2.34
C MET A 202 26.47 5.86 2.84
N GLY A 203 26.30 5.56 4.13
CA GLY A 203 25.04 5.04 4.67
C GLY A 203 23.84 5.96 4.44
N SER A 204 24.00 7.27 4.70
CA SER A 204 22.96 8.25 4.51
C SER A 204 22.44 8.28 3.07
N TYR A 205 23.34 8.30 2.10
CA TYR A 205 22.99 8.27 0.67
C TYR A 205 22.21 7.00 0.33
N LEU A 206 22.72 5.84 0.73
CA LEU A 206 22.18 4.55 0.35
C LEU A 206 20.79 4.32 0.95
N MET A 207 20.60 4.68 2.22
CA MET A 207 19.29 4.55 2.89
C MET A 207 18.25 5.48 2.29
N TRP A 208 18.62 6.72 1.93
CA TRP A 208 17.69 7.64 1.28
C TRP A 208 17.31 7.18 -0.14
N VAL A 209 18.29 6.75 -0.94
CA VAL A 209 18.02 6.21 -2.29
C VAL A 209 17.06 5.03 -2.23
N ALA A 210 17.30 4.08 -1.32
CA ALA A 210 16.45 2.90 -1.18
C ALA A 210 15.01 3.27 -0.80
N LEU A 211 14.83 4.21 0.13
CA LEU A 211 13.52 4.71 0.52
C LEU A 211 12.82 5.44 -0.64
N ALA A 212 13.48 6.39 -1.26
CA ALA A 212 12.88 7.18 -2.34
C ALA A 212 12.55 6.31 -3.55
N ALA A 213 13.43 5.35 -3.89
CA ALA A 213 13.20 4.40 -4.98
C ALA A 213 11.97 3.51 -4.71
N THR A 214 11.85 2.95 -3.48
CA THR A 214 10.69 2.11 -3.16
C THR A 214 9.36 2.89 -3.17
N CYS A 215 9.38 4.20 -2.88
CA CYS A 215 8.20 5.04 -3.04
C CYS A 215 7.78 5.15 -4.52
N VAL A 216 8.73 5.33 -5.44
CA VAL A 216 8.44 5.39 -6.88
C VAL A 216 7.97 4.04 -7.41
N THR A 217 8.66 2.95 -7.09
CA THR A 217 8.27 1.60 -7.55
C THR A 217 6.93 1.17 -7.00
N SER A 218 6.54 1.65 -5.82
CA SER A 218 5.22 1.42 -5.22
C SER A 218 4.08 2.05 -6.03
N SER A 219 4.32 3.17 -6.72
CA SER A 219 3.36 3.75 -7.68
C SER A 219 3.43 3.10 -9.06
N MET A 220 4.60 2.54 -9.45
CA MET A 220 4.86 2.05 -10.80
C MET A 220 3.95 0.88 -11.19
N PHE A 221 3.65 -0.01 -10.26
CA PHE A 221 2.86 -1.20 -10.53
C PHE A 221 1.66 -1.28 -9.59
N LEU A 222 0.51 -1.62 -10.13
CA LEU A 222 -0.72 -1.79 -9.37
C LEU A 222 -0.53 -2.75 -8.17
N THR A 223 0.17 -3.84 -8.40
CA THR A 223 0.44 -4.89 -7.41
C THR A 223 1.63 -4.61 -6.48
N ALA A 224 2.32 -3.46 -6.62
CA ALA A 224 3.49 -3.14 -5.79
C ALA A 224 3.17 -2.62 -4.38
N LEU A 225 1.91 -2.24 -4.15
CA LEU A 225 1.45 -1.70 -2.88
C LEU A 225 -0.01 -2.09 -2.66
N ALA A 226 -0.33 -2.75 -1.55
CA ALA A 226 -1.71 -3.18 -1.26
C ALA A 226 -2.73 -2.01 -1.26
N PRO A 227 -2.43 -0.83 -0.71
CA PRO A 227 -3.29 0.34 -0.84
C PRO A 227 -3.63 0.77 -2.28
N ASN A 228 -2.80 0.48 -3.30
CA ASN A 228 -3.16 0.76 -4.69
C ASN A 228 -4.41 -0.02 -5.11
N LEU A 229 -4.42 -1.31 -4.81
CA LEU A 229 -5.55 -2.19 -5.10
C LEU A 229 -6.80 -1.78 -4.30
N LEU A 230 -6.62 -1.35 -3.04
CA LEU A 230 -7.71 -0.77 -2.25
C LEU A 230 -8.29 0.48 -2.93
N ALA A 231 -7.41 1.39 -3.36
CA ALA A 231 -7.85 2.62 -4.03
C ALA A 231 -8.64 2.33 -5.31
N VAL A 232 -8.18 1.39 -6.14
CA VAL A 232 -8.91 0.96 -7.35
C VAL A 232 -10.29 0.42 -7.00
N GLU A 233 -10.38 -0.42 -5.97
CA GLU A 233 -11.68 -0.96 -5.54
C GLU A 233 -12.61 0.12 -4.98
N LEU A 234 -12.08 1.07 -4.21
CA LEU A 234 -12.85 2.22 -3.71
C LEU A 234 -13.35 3.11 -4.86
N VAL A 235 -12.49 3.40 -5.83
CA VAL A 235 -12.85 4.16 -7.04
C VAL A 235 -13.93 3.42 -7.84
N ARG A 236 -13.79 2.11 -8.02
CA ARG A 236 -14.80 1.28 -8.68
C ARG A 236 -16.16 1.37 -7.97
N LYS A 237 -16.17 1.32 -6.63
CA LYS A 237 -17.41 1.40 -5.83
C LYS A 237 -18.05 2.79 -5.82
N THR A 238 -17.23 3.85 -5.81
CA THR A 238 -17.71 5.23 -5.65
C THR A 238 -17.98 5.96 -6.97
N ALA A 239 -17.17 5.66 -7.99
CA ALA A 239 -17.22 6.38 -9.28
C ALA A 239 -17.44 5.47 -10.50
N GLN A 240 -17.59 4.16 -10.32
CA GLN A 240 -17.78 3.18 -11.40
C GLN A 240 -16.64 3.22 -12.45
N VAL A 241 -15.41 3.52 -12.01
CA VAL A 241 -14.23 3.56 -12.85
C VAL A 241 -13.38 2.33 -12.55
N GLU A 242 -12.92 1.65 -13.59
CA GLU A 242 -12.08 0.45 -13.51
C GLU A 242 -10.78 0.65 -14.27
N PHE A 243 -9.72 0.02 -13.79
CA PHE A 243 -8.40 0.01 -14.43
C PHE A 243 -7.85 -1.40 -14.54
N THR A 244 -7.23 -1.69 -15.67
CA THR A 244 -6.39 -2.88 -15.80
C THR A 244 -4.99 -2.64 -15.21
N TRP A 245 -4.25 -3.72 -14.93
CA TRP A 245 -2.87 -3.65 -14.51
C TRP A 245 -1.99 -2.89 -15.53
N THR A 246 -2.23 -3.16 -16.82
CA THR A 246 -1.51 -2.51 -17.93
C THR A 246 -1.82 -1.02 -18.05
N GLN A 247 -3.09 -0.62 -17.90
CA GLN A 247 -3.47 0.80 -17.90
C GLN A 247 -2.80 1.56 -16.75
N TRP A 248 -2.77 0.98 -15.56
CA TRP A 248 -2.04 1.54 -14.41
C TRP A 248 -0.57 1.76 -14.73
N PHE A 249 0.12 0.71 -15.23
CA PHE A 249 1.53 0.78 -15.56
C PHE A 249 1.81 1.83 -16.64
N ILE A 250 1.06 1.83 -17.74
CA ILE A 250 1.25 2.78 -18.85
C ILE A 250 1.01 4.22 -18.37
N ALA A 251 0.01 4.46 -17.51
CA ALA A 251 -0.30 5.79 -17.00
C ALA A 251 0.84 6.38 -16.15
N PHE A 252 1.57 5.57 -15.40
CA PHE A 252 2.67 6.04 -14.54
C PHE A 252 4.06 5.88 -15.17
N ALA A 253 4.24 5.03 -16.17
CA ALA A 253 5.55 4.66 -16.70
C ALA A 253 6.46 5.85 -17.05
N PRO A 254 6.03 6.92 -17.77
CA PRO A 254 6.92 8.02 -18.11
C PRO A 254 7.46 8.74 -16.87
N VAL A 255 6.60 9.00 -15.89
CA VAL A 255 7.00 9.66 -14.65
C VAL A 255 7.84 8.70 -13.79
N GLY A 256 7.43 7.44 -13.68
CA GLY A 256 8.13 6.44 -12.89
C GLY A 256 9.56 6.21 -13.40
N ILE A 257 9.74 6.03 -14.69
CA ILE A 257 11.07 5.88 -15.31
C ILE A 257 11.94 7.10 -15.07
N LEU A 258 11.39 8.31 -15.27
CA LEU A 258 12.11 9.55 -15.01
C LEU A 258 12.53 9.64 -13.53
N LEU A 259 11.61 9.41 -12.60
CA LEU A 259 11.90 9.52 -11.17
C LEU A 259 12.91 8.44 -10.72
N LEU A 260 12.82 7.21 -11.22
CA LEU A 260 13.82 6.15 -10.91
C LEU A 260 15.21 6.51 -11.44
N ALA A 261 15.29 7.15 -12.59
CA ALA A 261 16.56 7.66 -13.11
C ALA A 261 17.08 8.83 -12.26
N LEU A 262 16.20 9.70 -11.79
CA LEU A 262 16.56 10.89 -11.02
C LEU A 262 16.86 10.62 -9.54
N VAL A 263 16.22 9.66 -8.89
CA VAL A 263 16.37 9.42 -7.44
C VAL A 263 17.82 9.22 -7.00
N PRO A 264 18.62 8.29 -7.59
CA PRO A 264 20.02 8.16 -7.20
C PRO A 264 20.86 9.40 -7.52
N LEU A 265 20.61 10.04 -8.67
CA LEU A 265 21.33 11.20 -9.13
C LEU A 265 21.05 12.45 -8.28
N LEU A 266 19.77 12.75 -8.02
CA LEU A 266 19.38 13.88 -7.17
C LEU A 266 19.89 13.69 -5.74
N THR A 267 19.79 12.48 -5.22
CA THR A 267 20.35 12.17 -3.88
C THR A 267 21.86 12.38 -3.88
N TYR A 268 22.56 11.99 -4.95
CA TYR A 268 24.01 12.17 -5.06
C TYR A 268 24.41 13.65 -5.09
N TRP A 269 23.58 14.54 -5.63
CA TRP A 269 23.84 15.97 -5.67
C TRP A 269 23.36 16.71 -4.41
N LEU A 270 22.17 16.40 -3.92
CA LEU A 270 21.56 17.11 -2.79
C LEU A 270 22.07 16.59 -1.43
N TYR A 271 22.47 15.33 -1.38
CA TYR A 271 22.94 14.65 -0.18
C TYR A 271 24.15 13.74 -0.49
N PRO A 272 25.27 14.32 -0.96
CA PRO A 272 26.39 13.58 -1.54
C PRO A 272 27.05 12.65 -0.53
N PRO A 273 27.39 11.41 -0.94
CA PRO A 273 28.26 10.54 -0.15
C PRO A 273 29.70 11.03 -0.19
N GLN A 274 30.43 10.87 0.92
CA GLN A 274 31.87 11.22 0.98
C GLN A 274 32.73 10.17 0.26
N VAL A 275 32.38 8.88 0.38
CA VAL A 275 33.02 7.79 -0.37
C VAL A 275 32.29 7.63 -1.69
N LYS A 276 33.00 7.77 -2.80
CA LYS A 276 32.43 7.74 -4.14
C LYS A 276 32.66 6.44 -4.88
N GLU A 277 33.68 5.68 -4.51
CA GLU A 277 34.00 4.38 -5.11
C GLU A 277 34.85 3.52 -4.19
N GLY A 278 34.83 2.20 -4.41
CA GLY A 278 35.58 1.19 -3.69
C GLY A 278 35.30 -0.22 -4.24
N ALA A 279 36.18 -1.17 -3.96
CA ALA A 279 36.06 -2.55 -4.42
C ALA A 279 35.43 -3.49 -3.39
N GLU A 280 35.26 -3.04 -2.16
CA GLU A 280 34.83 -3.84 -1.01
C GLU A 280 33.39 -4.35 -1.17
N VAL A 281 32.49 -3.51 -1.70
CA VAL A 281 31.08 -3.85 -1.90
C VAL A 281 30.88 -4.96 -2.94
N PRO A 282 31.46 -4.89 -4.15
CA PRO A 282 31.38 -6.01 -5.10
C PRO A 282 32.00 -7.30 -4.58
N ALA A 283 33.13 -7.21 -3.86
CA ALA A 283 33.80 -8.36 -3.26
C ALA A 283 32.94 -9.03 -2.18
N TRP A 284 32.34 -8.22 -1.29
CA TRP A 284 31.40 -8.71 -0.30
C TRP A 284 30.18 -9.41 -0.94
N ALA A 285 29.58 -8.77 -1.95
CA ALA A 285 28.42 -9.35 -2.65
C ALA A 285 28.77 -10.66 -3.37
N ALA A 286 30.00 -10.76 -3.94
CA ALA A 286 30.47 -12.01 -4.53
C ALA A 286 30.61 -13.11 -3.48
N GLY A 287 31.14 -12.81 -2.29
CA GLY A 287 31.25 -13.74 -1.18
C GLY A 287 29.87 -14.22 -0.69
N GLU A 288 28.89 -13.32 -0.57
CA GLU A 288 27.53 -13.69 -0.18
C GLU A 288 26.84 -14.57 -1.24
N LEU A 289 27.03 -14.29 -2.53
CA LEU A 289 26.53 -15.14 -3.63
C LEU A 289 27.18 -16.52 -3.60
N GLN A 290 28.48 -16.61 -3.30
CA GLN A 290 29.18 -17.88 -3.17
C GLN A 290 28.61 -18.73 -2.03
N LYS A 291 28.26 -18.11 -0.89
CA LYS A 291 27.58 -18.79 0.23
C LYS A 291 26.18 -19.29 -0.14
N MET A 292 25.48 -18.60 -1.03
CA MET A 292 24.18 -19.05 -1.54
C MET A 292 24.28 -20.23 -2.49
N GLY A 293 25.46 -20.49 -3.05
CA GLY A 293 25.68 -21.54 -4.05
C GLY A 293 25.02 -21.26 -5.42
N PRO A 294 24.93 -22.28 -6.30
CA PRO A 294 24.30 -22.16 -7.60
C PRO A 294 22.79 -21.90 -7.48
N LEU A 295 22.17 -21.45 -8.57
CA LEU A 295 20.69 -21.31 -8.66
C LEU A 295 20.01 -22.64 -8.35
N SER A 296 19.14 -22.65 -7.36
CA SER A 296 18.35 -23.84 -7.01
C SER A 296 17.16 -24.02 -7.98
N THR A 297 16.69 -25.24 -8.14
CA THR A 297 15.50 -25.54 -8.93
C THR A 297 14.29 -24.72 -8.45
N ARG A 298 14.16 -24.51 -7.13
CA ARG A 298 13.05 -23.69 -6.58
C ARG A 298 13.15 -22.23 -7.00
N GLU A 299 14.34 -21.64 -7.04
CA GLU A 299 14.55 -20.26 -7.51
C GLU A 299 14.19 -20.13 -9.00
N ILE A 300 14.62 -21.10 -9.83
CA ILE A 300 14.30 -21.12 -11.27
C ILE A 300 12.78 -21.27 -11.46
N THR A 301 12.16 -22.23 -10.77
CA THR A 301 10.72 -22.47 -10.85
C THR A 301 9.93 -21.22 -10.46
N LEU A 302 10.28 -20.58 -9.34
CA LEU A 302 9.64 -19.32 -8.95
C LEU A 302 9.82 -18.24 -10.01
N GLY A 303 11.05 -18.07 -10.54
CA GLY A 303 11.33 -17.10 -11.59
C GLY A 303 10.46 -17.29 -12.83
N VAL A 304 10.29 -18.53 -13.29
CA VAL A 304 9.41 -18.87 -14.41
C VAL A 304 7.95 -18.58 -14.09
N LEU A 305 7.46 -19.00 -12.92
CA LEU A 305 6.06 -18.78 -12.50
C LEU A 305 5.72 -17.29 -12.38
N VAL A 306 6.64 -16.51 -11.88
CA VAL A 306 6.51 -15.04 -11.75
C VAL A 306 6.45 -14.39 -13.14
N LEU A 307 7.29 -14.81 -14.08
CA LEU A 307 7.23 -14.32 -15.46
C LEU A 307 5.91 -14.72 -16.15
N ILE A 308 5.40 -15.93 -15.89
CA ILE A 308 4.07 -16.34 -16.35
C ILE A 308 2.98 -15.43 -15.78
N ALA A 309 3.00 -15.17 -14.47
CA ALA A 309 2.03 -14.26 -13.84
C ALA A 309 2.04 -12.87 -14.49
N LEU A 310 3.24 -12.30 -14.67
CA LEU A 310 3.40 -11.00 -15.31
C LEU A 310 2.89 -10.98 -16.75
N SER A 311 3.22 -12.02 -17.53
CA SER A 311 2.75 -12.16 -18.91
C SER A 311 1.22 -12.25 -18.97
N LEU A 312 0.60 -12.98 -18.05
CA LEU A 312 -0.86 -13.08 -17.95
C LEU A 312 -1.50 -11.74 -17.54
N TRP A 313 -0.88 -10.96 -16.67
CA TRP A 313 -1.39 -9.62 -16.29
C TRP A 313 -1.27 -8.60 -17.41
N ILE A 314 -0.21 -8.68 -18.24
CA ILE A 314 0.03 -7.73 -19.34
C ILE A 314 -0.78 -8.10 -20.59
N PHE A 315 -0.79 -9.38 -20.95
CA PHE A 315 -1.30 -9.87 -22.23
C PHE A 315 -2.52 -10.79 -22.12
N GLY A 316 -2.85 -11.23 -20.91
CA GLY A 316 -3.89 -12.25 -20.68
C GLY A 316 -5.28 -11.68 -20.37
N GLY A 317 -5.48 -10.36 -20.42
CA GLY A 317 -6.76 -9.72 -20.03
C GLY A 317 -7.98 -10.22 -20.81
N ASP A 318 -7.79 -10.63 -22.06
CA ASP A 318 -8.88 -11.22 -22.88
C ASP A 318 -9.12 -12.70 -22.58
N VAL A 319 -8.21 -13.35 -21.84
CA VAL A 319 -8.26 -14.80 -21.57
C VAL A 319 -8.72 -15.06 -20.14
N MET A 320 -8.22 -14.30 -19.18
CA MET A 320 -8.56 -14.47 -17.75
C MET A 320 -8.34 -13.21 -16.93
N GLU A 321 -9.14 -13.08 -15.90
CA GLU A 321 -8.99 -12.04 -14.89
C GLU A 321 -7.65 -12.13 -14.12
N ALA A 322 -7.09 -11.00 -13.72
CA ALA A 322 -5.82 -10.92 -13.00
C ALA A 322 -5.79 -11.79 -11.73
N THR A 323 -6.91 -11.87 -11.03
CA THR A 323 -7.08 -12.71 -9.84
C THR A 323 -7.02 -14.19 -10.18
N THR A 324 -7.62 -14.61 -11.28
CA THR A 324 -7.56 -16.00 -11.76
C THR A 324 -6.11 -16.38 -12.05
N ALA A 325 -5.37 -15.52 -12.76
CA ALA A 325 -3.95 -15.74 -13.04
C ALA A 325 -3.13 -15.91 -11.74
N ALA A 326 -3.39 -15.05 -10.73
CA ALA A 326 -2.72 -15.17 -9.43
C ALA A 326 -3.02 -16.51 -8.74
N ILE A 327 -4.28 -16.93 -8.69
CA ILE A 327 -4.70 -18.21 -8.07
C ILE A 327 -4.07 -19.40 -8.80
N VAL A 328 -4.04 -19.40 -10.15
CA VAL A 328 -3.39 -20.45 -10.95
C VAL A 328 -1.91 -20.55 -10.60
N VAL A 329 -1.20 -19.41 -10.54
CA VAL A 329 0.23 -19.42 -10.24
C VAL A 329 0.51 -19.88 -8.80
N ILE A 330 -0.31 -19.50 -7.81
CA ILE A 330 -0.20 -20.02 -6.45
C ILE A 330 -0.40 -21.53 -6.42
N SER A 331 -1.41 -22.03 -7.14
CA SER A 331 -1.66 -23.47 -7.24
C SER A 331 -0.45 -24.20 -7.83
N LEU A 332 0.18 -23.63 -8.86
CA LEU A 332 1.42 -24.18 -9.41
C LEU A 332 2.59 -24.09 -8.43
N MET A 333 2.70 -23.01 -7.64
CA MET A 333 3.72 -22.90 -6.58
C MET A 333 3.58 -24.02 -5.53
N LEU A 334 2.35 -24.41 -5.18
CA LEU A 334 2.08 -25.54 -4.27
C LEU A 334 2.43 -26.88 -4.91
N VAL A 335 1.95 -27.15 -6.12
CA VAL A 335 2.18 -28.41 -6.85
C VAL A 335 3.68 -28.63 -7.11
N LEU A 336 4.39 -27.56 -7.50
CA LEU A 336 5.83 -27.60 -7.76
C LEU A 336 6.68 -27.40 -6.48
N ARG A 337 6.06 -27.37 -5.32
CA ARG A 337 6.71 -27.28 -3.99
C ARG A 337 7.65 -26.09 -3.84
N VAL A 338 7.32 -24.98 -4.47
CA VAL A 338 7.99 -23.69 -4.21
C VAL A 338 7.64 -23.21 -2.82
N VAL A 339 6.37 -23.34 -2.44
CA VAL A 339 5.83 -23.12 -1.09
C VAL A 339 5.00 -24.33 -0.65
N THR A 340 4.80 -24.49 0.65
CA THR A 340 3.90 -25.50 1.23
C THR A 340 2.59 -24.87 1.68
N TRP A 341 1.56 -25.71 1.92
CA TRP A 341 0.30 -25.22 2.48
C TRP A 341 0.50 -24.60 3.88
N ASP A 342 1.39 -25.20 4.69
CA ASP A 342 1.74 -24.66 6.00
C ASP A 342 2.40 -23.28 5.91
N ASP A 343 3.24 -23.03 4.89
CA ASP A 343 3.80 -21.71 4.64
C ASP A 343 2.71 -20.67 4.36
N ILE A 344 1.70 -21.05 3.57
CA ILE A 344 0.56 -20.19 3.24
C ILE A 344 -0.27 -19.90 4.49
N THR A 345 -0.64 -20.92 5.26
CA THR A 345 -1.47 -20.76 6.47
C THR A 345 -0.74 -20.00 7.58
N ALA A 346 0.58 -20.13 7.66
CA ALA A 346 1.42 -19.40 8.61
C ALA A 346 1.67 -17.93 8.22
N ASN A 347 1.30 -17.50 7.01
CA ASN A 347 1.52 -16.12 6.56
C ASN A 347 0.51 -15.14 7.17
N LYS A 348 0.74 -14.79 8.44
CA LYS A 348 -0.13 -13.87 9.20
C LYS A 348 -0.35 -12.53 8.50
N ALA A 349 0.65 -12.01 7.79
CA ALA A 349 0.55 -10.73 7.08
C ALA A 349 -0.48 -10.80 5.94
N ALA A 350 -0.47 -11.88 5.16
CA ALA A 350 -1.44 -12.09 4.07
C ALA A 350 -2.87 -12.22 4.61
N TRP A 351 -3.09 -13.05 5.63
CA TRP A 351 -4.41 -13.27 6.22
C TRP A 351 -4.94 -12.02 6.93
N ASN A 352 -4.10 -11.29 7.65
CA ASN A 352 -4.50 -10.00 8.25
C ASN A 352 -4.86 -8.99 7.15
N THR A 353 -4.10 -8.93 6.06
CA THR A 353 -4.40 -8.04 4.93
C THR A 353 -5.71 -8.44 4.26
N LEU A 354 -5.96 -9.71 4.02
CA LEU A 354 -7.23 -10.19 3.47
C LEU A 354 -8.41 -9.74 4.35
N ALA A 355 -8.30 -9.91 5.67
CA ALA A 355 -9.37 -9.55 6.60
C ALA A 355 -9.65 -8.04 6.62
N TRP A 356 -8.64 -7.20 6.79
CA TRP A 356 -8.89 -5.75 6.84
C TRP A 356 -9.36 -5.19 5.50
N PHE A 357 -8.83 -5.71 4.38
CA PHE A 357 -9.24 -5.25 3.07
C PHE A 357 -10.68 -5.63 2.76
N ALA A 358 -11.07 -6.88 3.02
CA ALA A 358 -12.44 -7.34 2.82
C ALA A 358 -13.45 -6.50 3.61
N THR A 359 -13.14 -6.21 4.87
CA THR A 359 -14.02 -5.40 5.73
C THR A 359 -14.09 -3.94 5.32
N LEU A 360 -12.97 -3.34 4.89
CA LEU A 360 -12.96 -1.97 4.38
C LEU A 360 -13.72 -1.82 3.06
N VAL A 361 -13.60 -2.79 2.16
CA VAL A 361 -14.39 -2.82 0.91
C VAL A 361 -15.88 -2.88 1.21
N ALA A 362 -16.29 -3.72 2.17
CA ALA A 362 -17.69 -3.78 2.60
C ALA A 362 -18.17 -2.45 3.19
N LEU A 363 -17.38 -1.82 4.08
CA LEU A 363 -17.74 -0.53 4.68
C LEU A 363 -17.83 0.60 3.65
N ALA A 364 -16.93 0.63 2.68
CA ALA A 364 -16.97 1.62 1.60
C ALA A 364 -18.20 1.41 0.68
N ASP A 365 -18.53 0.16 0.34
CA ASP A 365 -19.77 -0.18 -0.37
C ASP A 365 -21.01 0.26 0.45
N GLY A 366 -20.95 0.09 1.77
CA GLY A 366 -21.99 0.54 2.68
C GLY A 366 -22.26 2.05 2.61
N LEU A 367 -21.21 2.90 2.58
CA LEU A 367 -21.38 4.35 2.40
C LEU A 367 -22.14 4.71 1.12
N THR A 368 -21.89 3.98 0.04
CA THR A 368 -22.62 4.17 -1.23
C THR A 368 -24.09 3.72 -1.10
N ARG A 369 -24.32 2.55 -0.48
CA ARG A 369 -25.69 1.99 -0.32
C ARG A 369 -26.60 2.81 0.58
N VAL A 370 -26.06 3.41 1.65
CA VAL A 370 -26.85 4.29 2.53
C VAL A 370 -27.08 5.68 1.94
N GLY A 371 -26.48 5.99 0.77
CA GLY A 371 -26.66 7.26 0.06
C GLY A 371 -25.73 8.38 0.52
N PHE A 372 -24.79 8.13 1.44
CA PHE A 372 -23.87 9.15 1.93
C PHE A 372 -23.01 9.75 0.82
N VAL A 373 -22.43 8.91 -0.05
CA VAL A 373 -21.54 9.35 -1.14
C VAL A 373 -22.29 10.28 -2.10
N LYS A 374 -23.53 9.94 -2.46
CA LYS A 374 -24.39 10.76 -3.34
C LYS A 374 -24.69 12.12 -2.70
N TRP A 375 -25.18 12.11 -1.45
CA TRP A 375 -25.47 13.33 -0.71
C TRP A 375 -24.24 14.24 -0.60
N PHE A 376 -23.08 13.67 -0.26
CA PHE A 376 -21.83 14.42 -0.14
C PHE A 376 -21.41 15.07 -1.46
N ALA A 377 -21.52 14.32 -2.56
CA ALA A 377 -21.25 14.84 -3.89
C ALA A 377 -22.16 16.03 -4.21
N GLU A 378 -23.50 15.91 -4.00
CA GLU A 378 -24.45 16.98 -4.26
C GLU A 378 -24.20 18.23 -3.40
N ALA A 379 -23.90 18.04 -2.10
CA ALA A 379 -23.59 19.13 -1.17
C ALA A 379 -22.30 19.90 -1.55
N MET A 380 -21.29 19.20 -2.03
CA MET A 380 -20.03 19.81 -2.48
C MET A 380 -20.17 20.46 -3.85
N GLY A 381 -20.93 19.86 -4.76
CA GLY A 381 -21.16 20.39 -6.11
C GLY A 381 -21.78 21.77 -6.13
N ALA A 382 -22.68 22.04 -5.18
CA ALA A 382 -23.30 23.36 -5.03
C ALA A 382 -22.28 24.49 -4.72
N GLN A 383 -21.12 24.16 -4.17
CA GLN A 383 -20.09 25.13 -3.76
C GLN A 383 -18.94 25.29 -4.76
N LEU A 384 -18.76 24.33 -5.69
CA LEU A 384 -17.61 24.27 -6.60
C LEU A 384 -17.94 24.72 -8.03
N GLY A 385 -19.07 25.33 -8.25
CA GLY A 385 -19.48 25.88 -9.56
C GLY A 385 -18.47 26.89 -10.09
N GLY A 386 -18.00 26.71 -11.34
CA GLY A 386 -17.10 27.64 -12.01
C GLY A 386 -15.61 27.32 -11.95
N VAL A 387 -15.18 26.27 -11.24
CA VAL A 387 -13.79 25.82 -11.24
C VAL A 387 -13.48 25.06 -12.53
N SER A 388 -12.36 25.40 -13.21
CA SER A 388 -11.96 24.68 -14.42
C SER A 388 -11.56 23.24 -14.08
N PRO A 389 -11.84 22.25 -14.95
CA PRO A 389 -11.56 20.83 -14.69
C PRO A 389 -10.08 20.54 -14.34
N MET A 390 -9.15 21.21 -15.05
CA MET A 390 -7.72 20.99 -14.81
C MET A 390 -7.26 21.55 -13.45
N VAL A 391 -7.77 22.72 -13.07
CA VAL A 391 -7.51 23.32 -11.74
C VAL A 391 -8.08 22.45 -10.65
N ALA A 392 -9.29 21.91 -10.86
CA ALA A 392 -9.90 20.98 -9.91
C ALA A 392 -9.05 19.71 -9.72
N ILE A 393 -8.64 19.06 -10.81
CA ILE A 393 -7.76 17.87 -10.73
C ILE A 393 -6.47 18.22 -9.98
N ALA A 394 -5.80 19.31 -10.31
CA ALA A 394 -4.57 19.72 -9.66
C ALA A 394 -4.76 20.02 -8.15
N ALA A 395 -5.86 20.69 -7.78
CA ALA A 395 -6.18 20.96 -6.38
C ALA A 395 -6.48 19.68 -5.59
N LEU A 396 -7.27 18.76 -6.16
CA LEU A 396 -7.57 17.47 -5.52
C LEU A 396 -6.31 16.59 -5.40
N MET A 397 -5.43 16.62 -6.40
CA MET A 397 -4.11 15.97 -6.32
C MET A 397 -3.23 16.56 -5.20
N LEU A 398 -3.22 17.88 -5.05
CA LEU A 398 -2.46 18.58 -4.02
C LEU A 398 -2.97 18.18 -2.61
N ILE A 399 -4.29 18.18 -2.43
CA ILE A 399 -4.93 17.76 -1.18
C ILE A 399 -4.60 16.30 -0.89
N ASN A 400 -4.70 15.42 -1.88
CA ASN A 400 -4.39 14.01 -1.72
C ASN A 400 -2.92 13.81 -1.33
N PHE A 401 -1.98 14.40 -2.06
CA PHE A 401 -0.55 14.20 -1.84
C PHE A 401 -0.08 14.76 -0.50
N PHE A 402 -0.33 16.04 -0.24
CA PHE A 402 0.13 16.71 0.98
C PHE A 402 -0.77 16.43 2.19
N GLY A 403 -2.03 16.07 1.97
CA GLY A 403 -2.88 15.57 3.05
C GLY A 403 -2.31 14.34 3.75
N HIS A 404 -1.42 13.61 3.08
CA HIS A 404 -0.75 12.44 3.67
C HIS A 404 0.19 12.78 4.87
N TYR A 405 0.59 14.03 5.06
CA TYR A 405 1.26 14.47 6.30
C TYR A 405 0.43 14.19 7.56
N LEU A 406 -0.88 14.06 7.44
CA LEU A 406 -1.79 13.79 8.55
C LEU A 406 -1.98 12.28 8.83
N PHE A 407 -1.40 11.42 8.00
CA PHE A 407 -1.61 9.97 8.07
C PHE A 407 -0.29 9.22 8.26
N ALA A 408 -0.24 8.33 9.25
CA ALA A 408 0.86 7.39 9.43
C ALA A 408 0.68 6.08 8.62
N SER A 409 -0.44 5.94 7.92
CA SER A 409 -0.79 4.73 7.16
C SER A 409 -1.38 5.11 5.80
N VAL A 410 -0.78 4.60 4.72
CA VAL A 410 -1.33 4.76 3.35
C VAL A 410 -2.72 4.15 3.25
N THR A 411 -2.99 3.04 3.94
CA THR A 411 -4.31 2.41 3.97
C THR A 411 -5.38 3.33 4.57
N ALA A 412 -5.09 3.93 5.73
CA ALA A 412 -6.02 4.86 6.38
C ALA A 412 -6.27 6.09 5.49
N HIS A 413 -5.21 6.64 4.88
CA HIS A 413 -5.30 7.74 3.93
C HIS A 413 -6.21 7.41 2.75
N VAL A 414 -5.96 6.29 2.07
CA VAL A 414 -6.75 5.83 0.92
C VAL A 414 -8.22 5.69 1.28
N THR A 415 -8.50 5.03 2.40
CA THR A 415 -9.88 4.77 2.84
C THR A 415 -10.62 6.05 3.20
N ALA A 416 -9.92 7.02 3.80
CA ALA A 416 -10.52 8.29 4.19
C ALA A 416 -10.69 9.25 3.00
N LEU A 417 -9.69 9.40 2.15
CA LEU A 417 -9.65 10.50 1.17
C LEU A 417 -10.11 10.11 -0.23
N ILE A 418 -9.77 8.92 -0.74
CA ILE A 418 -10.08 8.58 -2.13
C ILE A 418 -11.58 8.66 -2.44
N PRO A 419 -12.50 8.06 -1.66
CA PRO A 419 -13.93 8.18 -1.92
C PRO A 419 -14.42 9.63 -1.90
N VAL A 420 -13.92 10.41 -0.96
CA VAL A 420 -14.31 11.82 -0.78
C VAL A 420 -13.84 12.66 -1.97
N LEU A 421 -12.57 12.55 -2.36
CA LEU A 421 -12.00 13.32 -3.47
C LEU A 421 -12.63 12.92 -4.82
N MET A 422 -12.95 11.64 -5.01
CA MET A 422 -13.69 11.18 -6.18
C MET A 422 -15.12 11.75 -6.21
N ALA A 423 -15.81 11.76 -5.09
CA ALA A 423 -17.13 12.35 -4.97
C ALA A 423 -17.11 13.85 -5.27
N VAL A 424 -16.15 14.60 -4.73
CA VAL A 424 -15.97 16.03 -5.06
C VAL A 424 -15.70 16.22 -6.55
N GLY A 425 -14.77 15.46 -7.13
CA GLY A 425 -14.45 15.56 -8.55
C GLY A 425 -15.63 15.28 -9.47
N SER A 426 -16.53 14.37 -9.11
CA SER A 426 -17.73 14.03 -9.89
C SER A 426 -18.74 15.17 -10.00
N THR A 427 -18.67 16.16 -9.12
CA THR A 427 -19.58 17.32 -9.13
C THR A 427 -19.11 18.45 -10.02
N ILE A 428 -17.85 18.42 -10.46
CA ILE A 428 -17.26 19.50 -11.26
C ILE A 428 -17.46 19.21 -12.75
N PRO A 429 -18.23 20.03 -13.47
CA PRO A 429 -18.49 19.80 -14.89
C PRO A 429 -17.19 19.72 -15.71
N GLY A 430 -17.10 18.71 -16.57
CA GLY A 430 -15.95 18.50 -17.46
C GLY A 430 -14.74 17.82 -16.84
N VAL A 431 -14.75 17.49 -15.53
CA VAL A 431 -13.73 16.63 -14.93
C VAL A 431 -13.86 15.21 -15.49
N ASN A 432 -12.78 14.71 -16.08
CA ASN A 432 -12.73 13.32 -16.49
C ASN A 432 -12.43 12.43 -15.31
N MET A 433 -13.37 11.57 -14.93
CA MET A 433 -13.29 10.72 -13.74
C MET A 433 -12.22 9.65 -13.83
N VAL A 434 -11.89 9.14 -15.03
CA VAL A 434 -10.79 8.18 -15.23
C VAL A 434 -9.45 8.86 -14.97
N THR A 435 -9.24 10.05 -15.53
CA THR A 435 -8.00 10.83 -15.31
C THR A 435 -7.87 11.22 -13.84
N LEU A 436 -8.95 11.70 -13.20
CA LEU A 436 -8.91 12.03 -11.77
C LEU A 436 -8.58 10.81 -10.92
N ALA A 437 -9.23 9.69 -11.17
CA ALA A 437 -9.00 8.45 -10.43
C ALA A 437 -7.54 7.99 -10.55
N LEU A 438 -6.98 7.94 -11.78
CA LEU A 438 -5.57 7.63 -12.00
C LEU A 438 -4.66 8.66 -11.32
N ALA A 439 -4.97 9.96 -11.43
CA ALA A 439 -4.18 11.02 -10.83
C ALA A 439 -4.11 10.93 -9.30
N LEU A 440 -5.19 10.52 -8.65
CA LEU A 440 -5.22 10.33 -7.20
C LEU A 440 -4.55 9.00 -6.78
N CYS A 441 -4.87 7.90 -7.45
CA CYS A 441 -4.38 6.58 -7.06
C CYS A 441 -2.87 6.40 -7.31
N LEU A 442 -2.34 6.94 -8.40
CA LEU A 442 -0.91 6.83 -8.74
C LEU A 442 0.01 7.63 -7.82
N GLN A 443 -0.50 8.51 -6.97
CA GLN A 443 0.29 9.23 -5.95
C GLN A 443 0.64 8.39 -4.73
N LEU A 444 -0.08 7.30 -4.47
CA LEU A 444 -0.06 6.56 -3.20
C LEU A 444 1.32 6.03 -2.82
N GLY A 445 2.13 5.64 -3.79
CA GLY A 445 3.51 5.23 -3.53
C GLY A 445 4.43 6.43 -3.33
N ILE A 446 4.42 7.39 -4.27
CA ILE A 446 5.35 8.52 -4.28
C ILE A 446 5.16 9.49 -3.11
N MET A 447 3.95 9.61 -2.55
CA MET A 447 3.74 10.41 -1.34
C MET A 447 4.39 9.79 -0.09
N GLY A 448 4.77 8.51 -0.13
CA GLY A 448 5.45 7.83 0.98
C GLY A 448 6.81 8.40 1.36
N VAL A 449 7.39 9.29 0.55
CA VAL A 449 8.71 9.90 0.79
C VAL A 449 8.67 11.05 1.81
N ILE A 450 7.48 11.64 2.07
CA ILE A 450 7.38 12.97 2.73
C ILE A 450 7.60 12.95 4.25
N THR A 451 7.33 11.84 4.95
CA THR A 451 7.52 11.76 6.41
C THR A 451 8.19 10.45 6.84
N PRO A 452 8.82 10.42 8.04
CA PRO A 452 9.41 9.20 8.59
C PRO A 452 8.40 8.08 8.91
N PHE A 453 7.11 8.33 8.74
CA PHE A 453 6.01 7.40 9.02
C PHE A 453 5.02 7.30 7.86
N ALA A 454 5.28 7.95 6.72
CA ALA A 454 4.35 8.00 5.58
C ALA A 454 4.06 6.64 4.95
N THR A 455 5.01 5.72 4.99
CA THR A 455 4.84 4.38 4.41
C THR A 455 5.62 3.34 5.20
N GLY A 456 5.30 2.06 5.05
CA GLY A 456 5.88 0.99 5.86
C GLY A 456 7.41 0.91 5.88
N PRO A 457 8.14 1.14 4.78
CA PRO A 457 9.60 1.20 4.79
C PRO A 457 10.19 2.41 5.52
N SER A 458 9.46 3.53 5.63
CA SER A 458 9.98 4.77 6.21
C SER A 458 10.55 4.58 7.61
N PRO A 459 9.86 3.94 8.57
CA PRO A 459 10.41 3.68 9.90
C PRO A 459 11.66 2.78 9.87
N VAL A 460 11.77 1.85 8.92
CA VAL A 460 12.93 0.96 8.79
C VAL A 460 14.18 1.75 8.40
N TYR A 461 14.07 2.60 7.38
CA TYR A 461 15.19 3.42 6.92
C TYR A 461 15.53 4.54 7.89
N TYR A 462 14.53 5.20 8.47
CA TYR A 462 14.72 6.21 9.50
C TYR A 462 15.37 5.61 10.76
N GLY A 463 14.85 4.49 11.25
CA GLY A 463 15.37 3.76 12.40
C GLY A 463 16.74 3.14 12.20
N SER A 464 17.25 3.11 10.95
CA SER A 464 18.61 2.64 10.65
C SER A 464 19.71 3.47 11.29
N GLY A 465 19.42 4.70 11.73
CA GLY A 465 20.37 5.64 12.31
C GLY A 465 21.29 6.34 11.31
N TYR A 466 21.08 6.16 10.00
CA TYR A 466 21.83 6.84 8.95
C TYR A 466 21.18 8.12 8.43
N LEU A 467 19.94 8.39 8.83
CA LEU A 467 19.14 9.55 8.39
C LEU A 467 18.70 10.36 9.62
N PRO A 468 19.45 11.44 9.99
CA PRO A 468 19.01 12.35 11.04
C PRO A 468 17.64 12.95 10.75
N ALA A 469 16.85 13.23 11.77
CA ALA A 469 15.48 13.75 11.63
C ALA A 469 15.43 14.99 10.73
N ALA A 470 16.28 15.98 10.96
CA ALA A 470 16.33 17.22 10.19
C ALA A 470 16.60 16.96 8.69
N ASP A 471 17.53 16.04 8.39
CA ASP A 471 17.86 15.67 7.01
C ASP A 471 16.71 14.90 6.36
N TYR A 472 16.06 14.01 7.10
CA TYR A 472 14.89 13.27 6.59
C TYR A 472 13.76 14.23 6.20
N TRP A 473 13.37 15.14 7.09
CA TRP A 473 12.30 16.11 6.81
C TRP A 473 12.65 17.02 5.64
N ARG A 474 13.92 17.49 5.56
CA ARG A 474 14.39 18.32 4.44
C ARG A 474 14.33 17.57 3.12
N LEU A 475 14.89 16.37 3.06
CA LEU A 475 14.88 15.55 1.85
C LEU A 475 13.47 15.12 1.48
N GLY A 476 12.65 14.73 2.46
CA GLY A 476 11.24 14.39 2.26
C GLY A 476 10.44 15.53 1.63
N ALA A 477 10.64 16.75 2.10
CA ALA A 477 10.00 17.92 1.52
C ALA A 477 10.48 18.17 0.08
N ILE A 478 11.80 18.14 -0.18
CA ILE A 478 12.38 18.38 -1.52
C ILE A 478 11.91 17.30 -2.51
N PHE A 479 12.07 16.02 -2.15
CA PHE A 479 11.67 14.91 -3.02
C PHE A 479 10.15 14.84 -3.20
N GLY A 480 9.38 15.13 -2.14
CA GLY A 480 7.92 15.21 -2.21
C GLY A 480 7.45 16.24 -3.22
N VAL A 481 8.01 17.44 -3.19
CA VAL A 481 7.70 18.50 -4.18
C VAL A 481 8.13 18.08 -5.59
N ILE A 482 9.34 17.52 -5.76
CA ILE A 482 9.81 17.05 -7.07
C ILE A 482 8.90 15.95 -7.61
N PHE A 483 8.51 14.96 -6.79
CA PHE A 483 7.64 13.86 -7.21
C PHE A 483 6.26 14.37 -7.59
N PHE A 484 5.68 15.24 -6.76
CA PHE A 484 4.38 15.84 -7.04
C PHE A 484 4.40 16.65 -8.34
N LEU A 485 5.38 17.55 -8.52
CA LEU A 485 5.48 18.37 -9.72
C LEU A 485 5.76 17.54 -10.98
N ALA A 486 6.66 16.56 -10.92
CA ALA A 486 6.90 15.66 -12.04
C ALA A 486 5.60 14.92 -12.45
N PHE A 487 4.83 14.45 -11.47
CA PHE A 487 3.57 13.76 -11.75
C PHE A 487 2.50 14.71 -12.28
N LEU A 488 2.39 15.93 -11.72
CA LEU A 488 1.43 16.94 -12.20
C LEU A 488 1.75 17.39 -13.63
N VAL A 489 3.03 17.69 -13.93
CA VAL A 489 3.45 18.33 -15.19
C VAL A 489 3.64 17.31 -16.33
N ILE A 490 4.03 16.08 -16.01
CA ILE A 490 4.29 15.04 -17.02
C ILE A 490 3.18 13.98 -16.99
N GLY A 491 2.83 13.48 -15.80
CA GLY A 491 1.87 12.38 -15.65
C GLY A 491 0.46 12.76 -16.08
N VAL A 492 -0.05 13.91 -15.62
CA VAL A 492 -1.43 14.33 -15.97
C VAL A 492 -1.57 14.58 -17.47
N PRO A 493 -0.70 15.37 -18.16
CA PRO A 493 -0.77 15.50 -19.62
C PRO A 493 -0.65 14.17 -20.35
N TRP A 494 0.26 13.27 -19.90
CA TRP A 494 0.39 11.95 -20.49
C TRP A 494 -0.89 11.15 -20.40
N MET A 495 -1.52 11.08 -19.22
CA MET A 495 -2.80 10.39 -19.02
C MET A 495 -3.94 10.95 -19.90
N LEU A 496 -3.89 12.25 -20.23
CA LEU A 496 -4.83 12.87 -21.15
C LEU A 496 -4.58 12.48 -22.61
N MET A 497 -3.34 12.13 -22.98
CA MET A 497 -2.98 11.74 -24.36
C MET A 497 -3.23 10.27 -24.67
N ILE A 498 -3.10 9.37 -23.69
CA ILE A 498 -3.22 7.90 -23.89
C ILE A 498 -4.65 7.38 -23.82
N ARG A 499 -5.62 8.23 -23.89
CA ARG A 499 -7.06 7.90 -23.86
C ARG A 499 -7.52 7.17 -25.11
#